data_7570174912c493e00dab35baff7ba169
#
_entry.id   7570174912c493e00dab35baff7ba169
#
_cell.length_a   1.000
_cell.length_b   1.000
_cell.length_c   1.000
_cell.angle_alpha   90.00
_cell.angle_beta   90.00
_cell.angle_gamma   90.00
#
_symmetry.space_group_name_H-M   'P 1'
#
loop_
_entity.id
_entity.type
_entity.pdbx_description
1 polymer ?
#
loop_
_entity_poly.entity_id
_entity_poly.type
_entity_poly.pdbx_seq_one_letter_code
_entity_poly.pdbx_strand_id
1 'polypeptide(L)'
;MVTRFNPERGTAMHIDYTDSQKALRRELRAYFGTLMTPELREGTRGNEGGDAYKQVIRQLGKDGWLALGWPREYGGQGRKYSEQLVFFEEAQLAEVPLPFVTISTVAPALIALGSEEHKAFFLPKIAAGELHFAIGYTEPGAGTDLAALKTSAVRDGDEYVINGSKIWTSSAEAADYIWLAARTDPDAKPQHKGITIFMVDARQPGFSFTPLYTVGGVRSNAS
;
A
#
# COMPACT_ATOMS: atom_id res chain seq x y z
N MET A 1 23.13 -11.01 -41.60
CA MET A 1 24.37 -11.51 -40.98
C MET A 1 23.99 -12.06 -39.61
N VAL A 2 23.86 -13.38 -39.49
CA VAL A 2 23.45 -14.02 -38.23
C VAL A 2 24.73 -14.26 -37.45
N THR A 3 24.97 -13.49 -36.39
CA THR A 3 26.07 -13.74 -35.47
C THR A 3 25.79 -15.01 -34.69
N ARG A 4 26.56 -16.05 -34.94
CA ARG A 4 26.48 -17.29 -34.15
C ARG A 4 26.98 -16.99 -32.74
N PHE A 5 26.16 -17.30 -31.75
CA PHE A 5 26.53 -17.30 -30.33
C PHE A 5 27.71 -18.25 -30.14
N ASN A 6 28.84 -17.73 -29.66
CA ASN A 6 30.01 -18.54 -29.31
C ASN A 6 30.01 -18.80 -27.81
N PRO A 7 29.70 -20.01 -27.33
CA PRO A 7 29.63 -20.32 -25.90
C PRO A 7 30.97 -20.25 -25.15
N GLU A 8 32.09 -20.11 -25.88
CA GLU A 8 33.44 -20.08 -25.28
C GLU A 8 33.94 -18.65 -24.88
N ARG A 9 33.17 -17.60 -25.19
CA ARG A 9 33.51 -16.20 -24.89
C ARG A 9 32.37 -15.45 -24.25
N GLY A 10 31.89 -15.93 -23.15
CA GLY A 10 30.95 -15.14 -22.38
C GLY A 10 30.67 -15.82 -21.05
N THR A 11 30.99 -15.18 -19.96
CA THR A 11 30.27 -15.47 -18.73
C THR A 11 28.80 -15.34 -19.05
N ALA A 12 28.08 -16.47 -19.13
CA ALA A 12 26.65 -16.45 -19.33
C ALA A 12 26.05 -15.54 -18.23
N MET A 13 25.26 -14.55 -18.62
CA MET A 13 24.58 -13.70 -17.65
C MET A 13 23.72 -14.60 -16.77
N HIS A 14 24.07 -14.73 -15.52
CA HIS A 14 23.34 -15.50 -14.55
C HIS A 14 22.57 -14.53 -13.64
N ILE A 15 21.25 -14.56 -13.73
CA ILE A 15 20.36 -13.77 -12.86
C ILE A 15 19.78 -14.74 -11.83
N ASP A 16 20.20 -14.60 -10.58
CA ASP A 16 19.72 -15.43 -9.47
C ASP A 16 19.75 -14.61 -8.16
N TYR A 17 19.07 -15.12 -7.16
CA TYR A 17 19.14 -14.57 -5.80
C TYR A 17 20.52 -14.81 -5.18
N THR A 18 20.97 -13.86 -4.39
CA THR A 18 22.14 -14.04 -3.54
C THR A 18 21.87 -15.11 -2.46
N ASP A 19 22.91 -15.64 -1.84
CA ASP A 19 22.73 -16.65 -0.77
C ASP A 19 21.94 -16.11 0.41
N SER A 20 22.10 -14.82 0.75
CA SER A 20 21.30 -14.15 1.80
C SER A 20 19.81 -14.05 1.42
N GLN A 21 19.51 -13.75 0.16
CA GLN A 21 18.14 -13.70 -0.34
C GLN A 21 17.52 -15.11 -0.39
N LYS A 22 18.29 -16.13 -0.76
CA LYS A 22 17.86 -17.54 -0.71
C LYS A 22 17.59 -17.99 0.73
N ALA A 23 18.38 -17.52 1.69
CA ALA A 23 18.15 -17.79 3.10
C ALA A 23 16.84 -17.11 3.58
N LEU A 24 16.65 -15.84 3.25
CA LEU A 24 15.41 -15.11 3.55
C LEU A 24 14.17 -15.79 2.92
N ARG A 25 14.27 -16.26 1.68
CA ARG A 25 13.18 -17.02 1.04
C ARG A 25 12.78 -18.26 1.84
N ARG A 26 13.77 -19.03 2.31
CA ARG A 26 13.48 -20.23 3.13
C ARG A 26 12.82 -19.86 4.46
N GLU A 27 13.31 -18.81 5.12
CA GLU A 27 12.71 -18.26 6.34
C GLU A 27 11.26 -17.88 6.13
N LEU A 28 10.98 -17.06 5.10
CA LEU A 28 9.64 -16.58 4.79
C LEU A 28 8.67 -17.70 4.41
N ARG A 29 9.10 -18.69 3.63
CA ARG A 29 8.29 -19.87 3.29
C ARG A 29 7.88 -20.66 4.53
N ALA A 30 8.81 -20.88 5.45
CA ALA A 30 8.51 -21.57 6.70
C ALA A 30 7.56 -20.74 7.57
N TYR A 31 7.81 -19.45 7.68
CA TYR A 31 6.99 -18.52 8.44
C TYR A 31 5.55 -18.44 7.87
N PHE A 32 5.39 -18.15 6.58
CA PHE A 32 4.08 -18.06 5.95
C PHE A 32 3.35 -19.40 5.90
N GLY A 33 4.08 -20.50 5.76
CA GLY A 33 3.49 -21.84 5.84
C GLY A 33 2.87 -22.14 7.21
N THR A 34 3.42 -21.57 8.28
CA THR A 34 2.85 -21.66 9.63
C THR A 34 1.73 -20.65 9.86
N LEU A 35 1.91 -19.41 9.37
CA LEU A 35 0.95 -18.31 9.54
C LEU A 35 -0.36 -18.59 8.82
N MET A 36 -0.27 -18.98 7.54
CA MET A 36 -1.44 -19.12 6.66
C MET A 36 -2.02 -20.54 6.76
N THR A 37 -2.82 -20.78 7.82
CA THR A 37 -3.59 -22.03 7.93
C THR A 37 -4.67 -22.11 6.84
N PRO A 38 -5.23 -23.30 6.55
CA PRO A 38 -6.35 -23.43 5.60
C PRO A 38 -7.54 -22.52 5.94
N GLU A 39 -7.85 -22.36 7.22
CA GLU A 39 -8.95 -21.54 7.73
C GLU A 39 -8.67 -20.04 7.47
N LEU A 40 -7.43 -19.59 7.72
CA LEU A 40 -7.05 -18.20 7.46
C LEU A 40 -7.03 -17.89 5.97
N ARG A 41 -6.55 -18.83 5.12
CA ARG A 41 -6.62 -18.66 3.65
C ARG A 41 -8.06 -18.48 3.17
N GLU A 42 -8.96 -19.33 3.61
CA GLU A 42 -10.37 -19.23 3.24
C GLU A 42 -11.01 -17.96 3.79
N GLY A 43 -10.74 -17.61 5.05
CA GLY A 43 -11.28 -16.40 5.69
C GLY A 43 -10.77 -15.07 5.12
N THR A 44 -9.60 -15.06 4.47
CA THR A 44 -9.03 -13.85 3.83
C THR A 44 -9.44 -13.70 2.38
N ARG A 45 -9.88 -14.77 1.72
CA ARG A 45 -10.19 -14.77 0.28
C ARG A 45 -11.35 -13.82 -0.05
N GLY A 46 -11.06 -12.75 -0.78
CA GLY A 46 -12.04 -11.74 -1.16
C GLY A 46 -12.66 -10.96 0.01
N ASN A 47 -12.08 -11.06 1.20
CA ASN A 47 -12.57 -10.44 2.42
C ASN A 47 -11.50 -9.55 3.07
N GLU A 48 -11.00 -8.57 2.31
CA GLU A 48 -10.09 -7.56 2.83
C GLU A 48 -10.77 -6.77 3.95
N GLY A 49 -10.05 -6.63 5.08
CA GLY A 49 -10.56 -5.95 6.27
C GLY A 49 -11.44 -6.81 7.20
N GLY A 50 -11.75 -8.06 6.85
CA GLY A 50 -12.41 -9.01 7.76
C GLY A 50 -11.52 -9.46 8.93
N ASP A 51 -12.08 -10.22 9.86
CA ASP A 51 -11.36 -10.62 11.07
C ASP A 51 -10.10 -11.47 10.77
N ALA A 52 -10.19 -12.41 9.84
CA ALA A 52 -9.05 -13.22 9.41
C ALA A 52 -7.95 -12.34 8.80
N TYR A 53 -8.31 -11.37 7.96
CA TYR A 53 -7.37 -10.38 7.42
C TYR A 53 -6.66 -9.62 8.54
N LYS A 54 -7.42 -9.03 9.46
CA LYS A 54 -6.88 -8.26 10.59
C LYS A 54 -5.97 -9.11 11.48
N GLN A 55 -6.33 -10.38 11.70
CA GLN A 55 -5.52 -11.31 12.47
C GLN A 55 -4.15 -11.52 11.82
N VAL A 56 -4.11 -11.82 10.50
CA VAL A 56 -2.87 -12.03 9.75
C VAL A 56 -2.01 -10.77 9.77
N ILE A 57 -2.59 -9.61 9.48
CA ILE A 57 -1.85 -8.34 9.41
C ILE A 57 -1.25 -7.96 10.78
N ARG A 58 -2.00 -8.11 11.87
CA ARG A 58 -1.49 -7.85 13.22
C ARG A 58 -0.37 -8.83 13.61
N GLN A 59 -0.45 -10.09 13.19
CA GLN A 59 0.63 -11.05 13.44
C GLN A 59 1.89 -10.65 12.67
N LEU A 60 1.76 -10.25 11.38
CA LEU A 60 2.88 -9.73 10.60
C LEU A 60 3.50 -8.47 11.24
N GLY A 61 2.67 -7.57 11.76
CA GLY A 61 3.13 -6.38 12.48
C GLY A 61 3.90 -6.74 13.74
N LYS A 62 3.34 -7.61 14.58
CA LYS A 62 3.98 -8.10 15.81
C LYS A 62 5.35 -8.74 15.55
N ASP A 63 5.48 -9.45 14.44
CA ASP A 63 6.72 -10.14 14.06
C ASP A 63 7.66 -9.24 13.24
N GLY A 64 7.30 -7.96 13.03
CA GLY A 64 8.13 -6.93 12.40
C GLY A 64 8.24 -7.02 10.87
N TRP A 65 7.36 -7.77 10.21
CA TRP A 65 7.42 -7.96 8.76
C TRP A 65 6.81 -6.81 7.96
N LEU A 66 5.84 -6.06 8.51
CA LEU A 66 5.19 -4.96 7.80
C LEU A 66 6.14 -3.77 7.54
N ALA A 67 7.08 -3.54 8.44
CA ALA A 67 8.05 -2.45 8.35
C ALA A 67 9.44 -2.91 7.85
N LEU A 68 9.52 -4.03 7.14
CA LEU A 68 10.76 -4.72 6.73
C LEU A 68 11.81 -3.78 6.12
N GLY A 69 11.40 -2.87 5.24
CA GLY A 69 12.29 -1.95 4.54
C GLY A 69 12.45 -0.58 5.19
N TRP A 70 11.72 -0.29 6.28
CA TRP A 70 11.77 1.04 6.88
C TRP A 70 13.06 1.26 7.68
N PRO A 71 13.45 2.53 7.91
CA PRO A 71 14.50 2.87 8.84
C PRO A 71 14.23 2.31 10.23
N ARG A 72 15.29 1.93 10.94
CA ARG A 72 15.19 1.33 12.28
C ARG A 72 14.54 2.25 13.30
N GLU A 73 14.73 3.56 13.16
CA GLU A 73 14.12 4.59 14.01
C GLU A 73 12.59 4.61 13.95
N TYR A 74 12.01 4.10 12.85
CA TYR A 74 10.55 3.94 12.69
C TYR A 74 10.08 2.49 12.86
N GLY A 75 10.85 1.66 13.57
CA GLY A 75 10.50 0.27 13.84
C GLY A 75 10.80 -0.70 12.71
N GLY A 76 11.51 -0.26 11.67
CA GLY A 76 11.87 -1.09 10.52
C GLY A 76 13.11 -1.94 10.72
N GLN A 77 13.33 -2.87 9.80
CA GLN A 77 14.53 -3.72 9.77
C GLN A 77 15.64 -3.12 8.91
N GLY A 78 15.36 -2.08 8.11
CA GLY A 78 16.32 -1.46 7.20
C GLY A 78 16.75 -2.35 6.06
N ARG A 79 15.91 -3.33 5.66
CA ARG A 79 16.22 -4.26 4.57
C ARG A 79 16.18 -3.57 3.21
N LYS A 80 17.05 -4.03 2.30
CA LYS A 80 17.17 -3.48 0.94
C LYS A 80 15.93 -3.78 0.10
N TYR A 81 15.69 -3.00 -0.94
CA TYR A 81 14.56 -3.21 -1.87
C TYR A 81 14.53 -4.62 -2.48
N SER A 82 15.70 -5.20 -2.77
CA SER A 82 15.77 -6.58 -3.28
C SER A 82 15.35 -7.65 -2.25
N GLU A 83 15.47 -7.38 -0.96
CA GLU A 83 14.97 -8.26 0.10
C GLU A 83 13.47 -8.04 0.33
N GLN A 84 13.00 -6.80 0.17
CA GLN A 84 11.57 -6.49 0.17
C GLN A 84 10.85 -7.18 -1.01
N LEU A 85 11.49 -7.23 -2.20
CA LEU A 85 10.96 -7.99 -3.33
C LEU A 85 10.79 -9.46 -2.98
N VAL A 86 11.79 -10.08 -2.36
CA VAL A 86 11.72 -11.47 -1.88
C VAL A 86 10.56 -11.68 -0.91
N PHE A 87 10.34 -10.73 0.00
CA PHE A 87 9.21 -10.78 0.93
C PHE A 87 7.86 -10.74 0.20
N PHE A 88 7.68 -9.81 -0.74
CA PHE A 88 6.44 -9.71 -1.52
C PHE A 88 6.18 -10.94 -2.39
N GLU A 89 7.22 -11.50 -3.03
CA GLU A 89 7.09 -12.72 -3.83
C GLU A 89 6.63 -13.91 -2.96
N GLU A 90 7.29 -14.15 -1.83
CA GLU A 90 6.94 -15.28 -0.96
C GLU A 90 5.59 -15.08 -0.27
N ALA A 91 5.22 -13.84 0.08
CA ALA A 91 3.90 -13.52 0.61
C ALA A 91 2.81 -13.79 -0.43
N GLN A 92 3.02 -13.37 -1.69
CA GLN A 92 2.08 -13.61 -2.78
C GLN A 92 1.89 -15.11 -3.06
N LEU A 93 2.99 -15.88 -3.08
CA LEU A 93 2.94 -17.34 -3.27
C LEU A 93 2.21 -18.05 -2.11
N ALA A 94 2.27 -17.49 -0.92
CA ALA A 94 1.60 -18.02 0.27
C ALA A 94 0.16 -17.49 0.44
N GLU A 95 -0.34 -16.66 -0.47
CA GLU A 95 -1.64 -15.98 -0.40
C GLU A 95 -1.80 -15.12 0.86
N VAL A 96 -0.71 -14.50 1.33
CA VAL A 96 -0.74 -13.59 2.47
C VAL A 96 -1.38 -12.27 2.04
N PRO A 97 -2.46 -11.82 2.68
CA PRO A 97 -3.08 -10.54 2.36
C PRO A 97 -2.23 -9.41 2.94
N LEU A 98 -1.59 -8.62 2.10
CA LEU A 98 -0.76 -7.50 2.55
C LEU A 98 -1.49 -6.16 2.37
N PRO A 99 -1.40 -5.23 3.34
CA PRO A 99 -1.92 -3.88 3.22
C PRO A 99 -0.98 -3.02 2.34
N PHE A 100 -0.87 -3.39 1.05
CA PHE A 100 0.16 -2.91 0.14
C PHE A 100 0.20 -1.38 0.04
N VAL A 101 -0.96 -0.73 -0.10
CA VAL A 101 -1.05 0.74 -0.15
C VAL A 101 -0.46 1.36 1.12
N THR A 102 -0.83 0.83 2.27
CA THR A 102 -0.41 1.34 3.58
C THR A 102 1.11 1.24 3.77
N ILE A 103 1.69 0.06 3.52
CA ILE A 103 3.11 -0.21 3.83
C ILE A 103 4.07 0.22 2.72
N SER A 104 3.62 0.27 1.45
CA SER A 104 4.49 0.52 0.29
C SER A 104 4.28 1.90 -0.35
N THR A 105 3.20 2.60 -0.02
CA THR A 105 2.92 3.94 -0.54
C THR A 105 2.84 4.97 0.58
N VAL A 106 1.92 4.79 1.52
CA VAL A 106 1.64 5.80 2.55
C VAL A 106 2.79 5.93 3.54
N ALA A 107 3.23 4.82 4.12
CA ALA A 107 4.30 4.88 5.12
C ALA A 107 5.63 5.42 4.58
N PRO A 108 6.14 5.02 3.40
CA PRO A 108 7.32 5.65 2.82
C PRO A 108 7.14 7.14 2.54
N ALA A 109 5.96 7.58 2.10
CA ALA A 109 5.66 8.99 1.90
C ALA A 109 5.65 9.76 3.23
N LEU A 110 5.07 9.21 4.29
CA LEU A 110 5.11 9.79 5.63
C LEU A 110 6.53 9.87 6.18
N ILE A 111 7.34 8.84 6.01
CA ILE A 111 8.75 8.84 6.44
C ILE A 111 9.52 9.96 5.73
N ALA A 112 9.29 10.15 4.43
CA ALA A 112 10.02 11.12 3.63
C ALA A 112 9.52 12.56 3.79
N LEU A 113 8.21 12.77 3.95
CA LEU A 113 7.56 14.08 3.80
C LEU A 113 6.64 14.46 4.96
N GLY A 114 6.27 13.53 5.83
CA GLY A 114 5.38 13.77 6.96
C GLY A 114 6.03 14.66 8.04
N SER A 115 5.19 15.43 8.75
CA SER A 115 5.64 16.11 9.97
C SER A 115 6.02 15.08 11.05
N GLU A 116 6.78 15.49 12.04
CA GLU A 116 7.14 14.59 13.16
C GLU A 116 5.89 14.11 13.92
N GLU A 117 4.86 14.95 14.03
CA GLU A 117 3.58 14.58 14.61
C GLU A 117 2.89 13.47 13.79
N HIS A 118 2.83 13.61 12.46
CA HIS A 118 2.28 12.57 11.58
C HIS A 118 3.07 11.27 11.70
N LYS A 119 4.41 11.32 11.69
CA LYS A 119 5.25 10.14 11.83
C LYS A 119 5.00 9.45 13.17
N ALA A 120 4.99 10.22 14.26
CA ALA A 120 4.76 9.68 15.62
C ALA A 120 3.37 9.05 15.78
N PHE A 121 2.35 9.59 15.12
CA PHE A 121 0.99 9.07 15.21
C PHE A 121 0.75 7.84 14.33
N PHE A 122 1.16 7.91 13.05
CA PHE A 122 0.80 6.90 12.05
C PHE A 122 1.76 5.72 11.99
N LEU A 123 3.08 5.96 11.96
CA LEU A 123 4.05 4.90 11.67
C LEU A 123 4.03 3.74 12.67
N PRO A 124 3.94 3.95 13.99
CA PRO A 124 3.88 2.83 14.94
C PRO A 124 2.63 1.95 14.72
N LYS A 125 1.49 2.56 14.46
CA LYS A 125 0.22 1.83 14.25
C LYS A 125 0.22 1.06 12.92
N ILE A 126 0.80 1.64 11.88
CA ILE A 126 0.98 0.95 10.59
C ILE A 126 1.93 -0.24 10.77
N ALA A 127 3.07 -0.05 11.43
CA ALA A 127 4.03 -1.11 11.69
C ALA A 127 3.43 -2.26 12.51
N ALA A 128 2.53 -1.95 13.46
CA ALA A 128 1.80 -2.93 14.26
C ALA A 128 0.63 -3.62 13.50
N GLY A 129 0.28 -3.15 12.29
CA GLY A 129 -0.87 -3.66 11.55
C GLY A 129 -2.22 -3.27 12.16
N GLU A 130 -2.27 -2.15 12.88
CA GLU A 130 -3.46 -1.65 13.57
C GLU A 130 -4.19 -0.56 12.79
N LEU A 131 -3.52 0.05 11.81
CA LEU A 131 -4.06 1.16 11.03
C LEU A 131 -3.82 0.94 9.53
N HIS A 132 -4.90 1.13 8.75
CA HIS A 132 -4.92 0.88 7.31
C HIS A 132 -5.37 2.09 6.53
N PHE A 133 -4.74 2.30 5.36
CA PHE A 133 -5.12 3.33 4.39
C PHE A 133 -5.67 2.70 3.11
N ALA A 134 -6.72 3.32 2.58
CA ALA A 134 -7.09 3.19 1.18
C ALA A 134 -6.64 4.43 0.39
N ILE A 135 -6.45 4.29 -0.93
CA ILE A 135 -5.98 5.38 -1.78
C ILE A 135 -7.14 5.99 -2.59
N GLY A 136 -7.37 7.29 -2.42
CA GLY A 136 -8.39 8.05 -3.12
C GLY A 136 -7.75 9.00 -4.15
N TYR A 137 -7.31 8.46 -5.30
CA TYR A 137 -6.70 9.23 -6.39
C TYR A 137 -7.61 9.37 -7.59
N THR A 138 -8.01 8.24 -8.16
CA THR A 138 -8.72 8.15 -9.43
C THR A 138 -10.14 8.69 -9.32
N GLU A 139 -10.56 9.42 -10.36
CA GLU A 139 -11.93 9.87 -10.54
C GLU A 139 -12.50 9.31 -11.85
N PRO A 140 -13.82 9.31 -12.06
CA PRO A 140 -14.39 8.89 -13.33
C PRO A 140 -13.82 9.60 -14.56
N GLY A 141 -13.37 10.85 -14.39
CA GLY A 141 -12.78 11.69 -15.45
C GLY A 141 -11.27 11.91 -15.34
N ALA A 142 -10.59 11.30 -14.36
CA ALA A 142 -9.16 11.52 -14.11
C ALA A 142 -8.51 10.23 -13.59
N GLY A 143 -7.87 9.48 -14.49
CA GLY A 143 -7.13 8.26 -14.20
C GLY A 143 -5.65 8.44 -14.44
N THR A 144 -5.16 8.06 -15.63
CA THR A 144 -3.75 8.22 -16.01
C THR A 144 -3.29 9.67 -15.92
N ASP A 145 -4.12 10.61 -16.37
CA ASP A 145 -3.92 12.04 -16.11
C ASP A 145 -4.50 12.41 -14.74
N LEU A 146 -3.78 12.10 -13.68
CA LEU A 146 -4.17 12.44 -12.31
C LEU A 146 -4.26 13.96 -12.10
N ALA A 147 -3.49 14.74 -12.86
CA ALA A 147 -3.52 16.20 -12.76
C ALA A 147 -4.86 16.81 -13.14
N ALA A 148 -5.70 16.07 -13.89
CA ALA A 148 -7.06 16.48 -14.26
C ALA A 148 -8.12 16.25 -13.16
N LEU A 149 -7.74 15.77 -11.96
CA LEU A 149 -8.69 15.53 -10.86
C LEU A 149 -9.47 16.81 -10.49
N LYS A 150 -10.73 16.62 -10.10
CA LYS A 150 -11.69 17.69 -9.78
C LYS A 150 -12.11 17.73 -8.31
N THR A 151 -11.88 16.66 -7.54
CA THR A 151 -12.10 16.68 -6.09
C THR A 151 -11.41 17.92 -5.53
N SER A 152 -12.15 18.79 -4.91
CA SER A 152 -11.67 20.06 -4.38
C SER A 152 -11.51 20.01 -2.87
N ALA A 153 -10.57 20.78 -2.34
CA ALA A 153 -10.43 21.01 -0.91
C ALA A 153 -10.29 22.53 -0.71
N VAL A 154 -11.31 23.12 -0.16
CA VAL A 154 -11.38 24.58 0.08
C VAL A 154 -11.16 24.84 1.57
N ARG A 155 -10.23 25.73 1.90
CA ARG A 155 -9.93 26.07 3.28
C ARG A 155 -11.09 26.86 3.90
N ASP A 156 -11.51 26.44 5.10
CA ASP A 156 -12.50 27.12 5.93
C ASP A 156 -11.95 27.23 7.36
N GLY A 157 -11.39 28.38 7.69
CA GLY A 157 -10.67 28.58 8.95
C GLY A 157 -9.45 27.67 9.09
N ASP A 158 -9.45 26.81 10.08
CA ASP A 158 -8.39 25.84 10.35
C ASP A 158 -8.66 24.45 9.72
N GLU A 159 -9.79 24.31 9.02
CA GLU A 159 -10.22 23.07 8.39
C GLU A 159 -10.23 23.18 6.87
N TYR A 160 -10.49 22.05 6.19
CA TYR A 160 -10.74 22.00 4.76
C TYR A 160 -12.09 21.32 4.50
N VAL A 161 -12.92 21.95 3.68
CA VAL A 161 -14.13 21.35 3.14
C VAL A 161 -13.77 20.63 1.86
N ILE A 162 -13.90 19.31 1.84
CA ILE A 162 -13.55 18.45 0.71
C ILE A 162 -14.83 18.02 -0.01
N ASN A 163 -14.89 18.25 -1.33
CA ASN A 163 -16.01 17.85 -2.18
C ASN A 163 -15.51 17.16 -3.44
N GLY A 164 -16.03 15.97 -3.72
CA GLY A 164 -15.69 15.21 -4.92
C GLY A 164 -16.10 13.75 -4.82
N SER A 165 -15.73 12.99 -5.81
CA SER A 165 -15.97 11.55 -5.86
C SER A 165 -14.76 10.84 -6.45
N LYS A 166 -14.38 9.73 -5.84
CA LYS A 166 -13.28 8.86 -6.28
C LYS A 166 -13.83 7.52 -6.73
N ILE A 167 -13.07 6.82 -7.56
CA ILE A 167 -13.38 5.46 -8.02
C ILE A 167 -12.13 4.58 -7.91
N TRP A 168 -12.33 3.28 -7.76
CA TRP A 168 -11.27 2.30 -7.55
C TRP A 168 -10.51 2.48 -6.23
N THR A 169 -11.22 3.00 -5.21
CA THR A 169 -10.71 3.12 -3.84
C THR A 169 -10.82 1.76 -3.15
N SER A 170 -9.95 0.83 -3.53
CA SER A 170 -9.98 -0.55 -3.00
C SER A 170 -9.82 -0.54 -1.49
N SER A 171 -10.58 -1.42 -0.83
CA SER A 171 -10.59 -1.59 0.64
C SER A 171 -11.03 -0.35 1.43
N ALA A 172 -11.75 0.61 0.82
CA ALA A 172 -12.24 1.80 1.53
C ALA A 172 -13.14 1.45 2.72
N GLU A 173 -13.93 0.35 2.62
CA GLU A 173 -14.79 -0.15 3.70
C GLU A 173 -14.02 -0.64 4.93
N ALA A 174 -12.76 -0.99 4.76
CA ALA A 174 -11.90 -1.53 5.80
C ALA A 174 -10.82 -0.55 6.27
N ALA A 175 -10.67 0.57 5.56
CA ALA A 175 -9.65 1.56 5.86
C ALA A 175 -10.03 2.43 7.06
N ASP A 176 -9.04 2.78 7.88
CA ASP A 176 -9.18 3.78 8.93
C ASP A 176 -9.06 5.20 8.36
N TYR A 177 -8.23 5.36 7.33
CA TYR A 177 -7.98 6.64 6.66
C TYR A 177 -7.93 6.48 5.14
N ILE A 178 -8.34 7.54 4.45
CA ILE A 178 -8.20 7.67 3.01
C ILE A 178 -7.01 8.59 2.70
N TRP A 179 -6.02 8.07 1.97
CA TRP A 179 -4.92 8.84 1.39
C TRP A 179 -5.44 9.53 0.13
N LEU A 180 -5.98 10.73 0.31
CA LEU A 180 -6.82 11.43 -0.67
C LEU A 180 -6.04 12.51 -1.40
N ALA A 181 -6.05 12.50 -2.73
CA ALA A 181 -5.61 13.61 -3.55
C ALA A 181 -6.78 14.55 -3.85
N ALA A 182 -6.64 15.84 -3.49
CA ALA A 182 -7.63 16.87 -3.77
C ALA A 182 -6.96 18.17 -4.24
N ARG A 183 -7.70 18.97 -4.98
CA ARG A 183 -7.25 20.25 -5.52
C ARG A 183 -7.46 21.36 -4.51
N THR A 184 -6.36 21.95 -4.06
CA THR A 184 -6.35 23.11 -3.16
C THR A 184 -6.11 24.42 -3.90
N ASP A 185 -5.47 24.38 -5.08
CA ASP A 185 -5.24 25.53 -5.94
C ASP A 185 -5.68 25.20 -7.38
N PRO A 186 -6.84 25.74 -7.83
CA PRO A 186 -7.35 25.50 -9.18
C PRO A 186 -6.55 26.24 -10.27
N ASP A 187 -5.84 27.32 -9.92
CA ASP A 187 -5.12 28.18 -10.85
C ASP A 187 -3.63 27.80 -11.01
N ALA A 188 -3.15 26.82 -10.24
CA ALA A 188 -1.77 26.38 -10.26
C ALA A 188 -1.28 25.99 -11.67
N LYS A 189 -0.08 26.42 -12.00
CA LYS A 189 0.62 26.10 -13.26
C LYS A 189 1.99 25.50 -12.93
N PRO A 190 2.31 24.26 -13.36
CA PRO A 190 1.44 23.26 -13.98
C PRO A 190 0.39 22.73 -12.99
N GLN A 191 -0.71 22.17 -13.49
CA GLN A 191 -1.89 21.78 -12.71
C GLN A 191 -1.62 20.85 -11.52
N HIS A 192 -0.62 19.96 -11.62
CA HIS A 192 -0.28 19.04 -10.53
C HIS A 192 0.23 19.76 -9.27
N LYS A 193 0.78 20.98 -9.37
CA LYS A 193 1.22 21.77 -8.21
C LYS A 193 0.08 22.27 -7.34
N GLY A 194 -1.15 22.23 -7.85
CA GLY A 194 -2.36 22.60 -7.09
C GLY A 194 -3.01 21.41 -6.36
N ILE A 195 -2.35 20.26 -6.31
CA ILE A 195 -2.86 19.05 -5.65
C ILE A 195 -2.17 18.89 -4.30
N THR A 196 -2.98 18.62 -3.28
CA THR A 196 -2.56 18.31 -1.92
C THR A 196 -3.04 16.92 -1.55
N ILE A 197 -2.25 16.20 -0.76
CA ILE A 197 -2.65 14.92 -0.19
C ILE A 197 -3.19 15.16 1.23
N PHE A 198 -4.36 14.60 1.49
CA PHE A 198 -5.02 14.62 2.79
C PHE A 198 -5.09 13.20 3.37
N MET A 199 -4.91 13.09 4.67
CA MET A 199 -5.20 11.87 5.44
C MET A 199 -6.58 12.04 6.07
N VAL A 200 -7.62 11.59 5.37
CA VAL A 200 -9.02 11.77 5.78
C VAL A 200 -9.44 10.58 6.62
N ASP A 201 -9.91 10.81 7.86
CA ASP A 201 -10.51 9.74 8.67
C ASP A 201 -11.74 9.19 7.93
N ALA A 202 -11.76 7.91 7.65
CA ALA A 202 -12.84 7.25 6.91
C ALA A 202 -14.19 7.22 7.67
N ARG A 203 -14.18 7.63 8.94
CA ARG A 203 -15.39 7.75 9.78
C ARG A 203 -15.96 9.17 9.82
N GLN A 204 -15.33 10.12 9.10
CA GLN A 204 -15.81 11.51 9.05
C GLN A 204 -17.26 11.58 8.53
N PRO A 205 -18.09 12.43 9.13
CA PRO A 205 -19.41 12.74 8.56
C PRO A 205 -19.26 13.25 7.12
N GLY A 206 -20.13 12.74 6.21
CA GLY A 206 -20.07 13.09 4.79
C GLY A 206 -19.17 12.21 3.93
N PHE A 207 -18.31 11.37 4.53
CA PHE A 207 -17.63 10.32 3.77
C PHE A 207 -18.56 9.11 3.58
N SER A 208 -18.64 8.62 2.35
CA SER A 208 -19.38 7.40 2.02
C SER A 208 -18.68 6.63 0.92
N PHE A 209 -18.96 5.34 0.81
CA PHE A 209 -18.45 4.50 -0.27
C PHE A 209 -19.52 3.57 -0.81
N THR A 210 -19.38 3.17 -2.06
CA THR A 210 -20.24 2.18 -2.73
C THR A 210 -19.38 1.03 -3.24
N PRO A 211 -19.64 -0.21 -2.84
CA PRO A 211 -18.88 -1.36 -3.31
C PRO A 211 -19.02 -1.58 -4.83
N LEU A 212 -17.91 -1.85 -5.49
CA LEU A 212 -17.82 -2.23 -6.90
C LEU A 212 -17.32 -3.66 -7.00
N TYR A 213 -18.16 -4.54 -7.53
CA TYR A 213 -17.81 -5.95 -7.73
C TYR A 213 -17.11 -6.12 -9.07
N THR A 214 -15.87 -6.60 -9.03
CA THR A 214 -15.08 -6.83 -10.24
C THR A 214 -15.19 -8.27 -10.74
N VAL A 215 -14.93 -8.49 -12.03
CA VAL A 215 -14.96 -9.83 -12.64
C VAL A 215 -13.95 -10.78 -11.98
N GLY A 216 -12.83 -10.26 -11.49
CA GLY A 216 -11.80 -11.04 -10.79
C GLY A 216 -12.14 -11.44 -9.36
N GLY A 217 -13.35 -11.12 -8.86
CA GLY A 217 -13.78 -11.44 -7.50
C GLY A 217 -13.22 -10.52 -6.41
N VAL A 218 -12.36 -9.57 -6.78
CA VAL A 218 -11.86 -8.54 -5.85
C VAL A 218 -12.89 -7.42 -5.76
N ARG A 219 -13.19 -6.97 -4.55
CA ARG A 219 -14.05 -5.82 -4.30
C ARG A 219 -13.23 -4.54 -4.36
N SER A 220 -13.73 -3.55 -5.07
CA SER A 220 -13.23 -2.18 -5.03
C SER A 220 -14.36 -1.24 -4.59
N ASN A 221 -14.11 0.07 -4.52
CA ASN A 221 -15.12 1.03 -4.07
C ASN A 221 -15.10 2.31 -4.91
N ALA A 222 -16.25 2.95 -5.00
CA ALA A 222 -16.39 4.37 -5.29
C ALA A 222 -16.65 5.12 -3.97
N SER A 223 -16.11 6.29 -3.81
CA SER A 223 -16.22 7.11 -2.60
C SER A 223 -16.36 8.60 -2.92
#